data_193af1858bc2bdbb5c6fedcc22570c77
#
_entry.id   193af1858bc2bdbb5c6fedcc22570c77
#
_cell.length_a   1.000
_cell.length_b   1.000
_cell.length_c   1.000
_cell.angle_alpha   90.00
_cell.angle_beta   90.00
_cell.angle_gamma   90.00
#
_symmetry.space_group_name_H-M   'P 1'
#
loop_
_entity.id
_entity.type
_entity.pdbx_description
1 polymer ?
#
loop_
_entity_poly.entity_id
_entity_poly.type
_entity_poly.pdbx_seq_one_letter_code
_entity_poly.pdbx_strand_id
1 'polypeptide(L)'
;MLRIIYHFLLFIKNPSDHKLRPLTKNTVSKIFFSLFLFNIAIMVLILPLLYFIDFLVPLINHPDLLFESPVGVIIAIGIFAPLIEEFIFRYFLSYKRFYDNFISRNNWRKRFRWIVYSSTLIFGLIHLENYMNDSWIFYLFALIIVLPQITIGFILAYIRVRLGFRYSIFYHALWNLSILTFGVTGTYLMNPVIEYKKNNIELKVDSTPFRDRYIDKFDIEKQQDTIYNIDIKQFPLQVIVDSIYGKGIYHVNDQFLNIQLKSEAGIHKDDFLKIMEEEFTIIDKVTLK
;
A
#
# COMPACT_ATOMS: atom_id res chain seq x y z
N MET A 1 -11.81 -9.86 -23.89
CA MET A 1 -11.77 -9.09 -22.65
C MET A 1 -13.15 -9.01 -21.97
N LEU A 2 -14.16 -8.36 -22.53
CA LEU A 2 -15.49 -8.18 -21.90
C LEU A 2 -16.15 -9.48 -21.42
N ARG A 3 -16.09 -10.56 -22.20
CA ARG A 3 -16.62 -11.87 -21.81
C ARG A 3 -15.97 -12.42 -20.53
N ILE A 4 -14.65 -12.20 -20.34
CA ILE A 4 -13.91 -12.65 -19.15
C ILE A 4 -14.36 -11.84 -17.95
N ILE A 5 -14.46 -10.51 -18.08
CA ILE A 5 -14.95 -9.62 -17.04
C ILE A 5 -16.39 -10.00 -16.65
N TYR A 6 -17.25 -10.24 -17.62
CA TYR A 6 -18.61 -10.71 -17.36
C TYR A 6 -18.64 -12.02 -16.54
N HIS A 7 -17.84 -13.02 -16.89
CA HIS A 7 -17.74 -14.26 -16.11
C HIS A 7 -17.16 -14.05 -14.72
N PHE A 8 -16.25 -13.09 -14.57
CA PHE A 8 -15.74 -12.70 -13.27
C PHE A 8 -16.84 -12.03 -12.41
N LEU A 9 -17.61 -11.11 -12.96
CA LEU A 9 -18.74 -10.48 -12.25
C LEU A 9 -19.83 -11.49 -11.87
N LEU A 10 -20.12 -12.46 -12.75
CA LEU A 10 -21.00 -13.59 -12.39
C LEU A 10 -20.44 -14.43 -11.24
N PHE A 11 -19.12 -14.63 -11.20
CA PHE A 11 -18.48 -15.30 -10.07
C PHE A 11 -18.61 -14.50 -8.77
N ILE A 12 -18.42 -13.19 -8.81
CA ILE A 12 -18.65 -12.35 -7.62
C ILE A 12 -20.09 -12.50 -7.12
N LYS A 13 -21.06 -12.45 -8.02
CA LYS A 13 -22.49 -12.59 -7.65
C LYS A 13 -22.82 -13.96 -7.07
N ASN A 14 -22.25 -15.02 -7.61
CA ASN A 14 -22.51 -16.40 -7.18
C ASN A 14 -21.25 -17.27 -7.35
N PRO A 15 -20.31 -17.23 -6.39
CA PRO A 15 -19.11 -18.03 -6.42
C PRO A 15 -19.39 -19.52 -6.54
N SER A 16 -18.68 -20.19 -7.44
CA SER A 16 -18.79 -21.63 -7.67
C SER A 16 -17.42 -22.28 -7.81
N ASP A 17 -17.24 -23.53 -7.35
CA ASP A 17 -15.97 -24.25 -7.27
C ASP A 17 -15.55 -24.92 -8.59
N HIS A 18 -16.06 -24.44 -9.74
CA HIS A 18 -15.76 -25.01 -11.04
C HIS A 18 -14.41 -24.54 -11.58
N LYS A 19 -13.60 -25.53 -12.04
CA LYS A 19 -12.34 -25.25 -12.73
C LYS A 19 -12.58 -25.10 -14.24
N LEU A 20 -11.82 -24.19 -14.87
CA LEU A 20 -11.79 -24.10 -16.33
C LEU A 20 -11.00 -25.27 -16.92
N ARG A 21 -11.53 -25.88 -17.98
CA ARG A 21 -10.85 -26.89 -18.79
C ARG A 21 -11.29 -26.75 -20.25
N PRO A 22 -10.36 -26.86 -21.23
CA PRO A 22 -8.91 -27.02 -21.08
C PRO A 22 -8.21 -25.70 -20.70
N LEU A 23 -7.09 -25.78 -19.93
CA LEU A 23 -6.23 -24.64 -19.63
C LEU A 23 -5.13 -24.56 -20.68
N THR A 24 -5.31 -23.72 -21.68
CA THR A 24 -4.24 -23.37 -22.63
C THR A 24 -3.49 -22.12 -22.17
N LYS A 25 -2.22 -21.96 -22.59
CA LYS A 25 -1.45 -20.75 -22.30
C LYS A 25 -2.20 -19.47 -22.74
N ASN A 26 -2.82 -19.50 -23.91
CA ASN A 26 -3.61 -18.39 -24.45
C ASN A 26 -4.82 -18.05 -23.55
N THR A 27 -5.53 -19.06 -23.02
CA THR A 27 -6.64 -18.84 -22.09
C THR A 27 -6.17 -18.18 -20.80
N VAL A 28 -5.06 -18.66 -20.23
CA VAL A 28 -4.47 -18.10 -19.01
C VAL A 28 -4.04 -16.65 -19.23
N SER A 29 -3.27 -16.37 -20.31
CA SER A 29 -2.83 -15.00 -20.61
C SER A 29 -3.99 -14.03 -20.82
N LYS A 30 -5.04 -14.46 -21.54
CA LYS A 30 -6.24 -13.64 -21.75
C LYS A 30 -6.95 -13.32 -20.44
N ILE A 31 -7.05 -14.29 -19.52
CA ILE A 31 -7.66 -14.06 -18.20
C ILE A 31 -6.81 -13.08 -17.38
N PHE A 32 -5.51 -13.31 -17.31
CA PHE A 32 -4.59 -12.42 -16.57
C PHE A 32 -4.66 -10.99 -17.09
N PHE A 33 -4.46 -10.80 -18.38
CA PHE A 33 -4.48 -9.47 -18.99
C PHE A 33 -5.84 -8.77 -18.82
N SER A 34 -6.95 -9.48 -19.03
CA SER A 34 -8.28 -8.89 -18.90
C SER A 34 -8.58 -8.46 -17.46
N LEU A 35 -8.22 -9.28 -16.46
CA LEU A 35 -8.45 -8.97 -15.06
C LEU A 35 -7.45 -7.93 -14.55
N PHE A 36 -6.22 -7.89 -15.07
CA PHE A 36 -5.23 -6.89 -14.73
C PHE A 36 -5.67 -5.49 -15.18
N LEU A 37 -6.08 -5.35 -16.44
CA LEU A 37 -6.63 -4.09 -16.93
C LEU A 37 -7.92 -3.68 -16.21
N PHE A 38 -8.79 -4.65 -15.92
CA PHE A 38 -10.00 -4.38 -15.14
C PHE A 38 -9.65 -3.88 -13.73
N ASN A 39 -8.66 -4.49 -13.06
CA ASN A 39 -8.23 -4.06 -11.74
C ASN A 39 -7.63 -2.66 -11.76
N ILE A 40 -6.80 -2.32 -12.74
CA ILE A 40 -6.30 -0.96 -12.94
C ILE A 40 -7.47 0.03 -13.09
N ALA A 41 -8.43 -0.28 -13.95
CA ALA A 41 -9.59 0.59 -14.16
C ALA A 41 -10.39 0.81 -12.86
N ILE A 42 -10.60 -0.22 -12.07
CA ILE A 42 -11.26 -0.11 -10.77
C ILE A 42 -10.42 0.72 -9.79
N MET A 43 -9.07 0.54 -9.77
CA MET A 43 -8.19 1.35 -8.92
C MET A 43 -8.30 2.83 -9.26
N VAL A 44 -8.26 3.20 -10.54
CA VAL A 44 -8.44 4.59 -10.99
C VAL A 44 -9.76 5.20 -10.51
N LEU A 45 -10.83 4.39 -10.42
CA LEU A 45 -12.12 4.84 -9.88
C LEU A 45 -12.15 4.93 -8.34
N ILE A 46 -11.38 4.10 -7.65
CA ILE A 46 -11.32 4.08 -6.18
C ILE A 46 -10.40 5.18 -5.64
N LEU A 47 -9.30 5.50 -6.32
CA LEU A 47 -8.29 6.46 -5.84
C LEU A 47 -8.86 7.82 -5.43
N PRO A 48 -9.75 8.48 -6.20
CA PRO A 48 -10.35 9.75 -5.76
C PRO A 48 -11.16 9.62 -4.46
N LEU A 49 -11.81 8.48 -4.26
CA LEU A 49 -12.56 8.20 -3.03
C LEU A 49 -11.62 8.01 -1.85
N LEU A 50 -10.51 7.29 -2.03
CA LEU A 50 -9.48 7.13 -0.99
C LEU A 50 -8.81 8.45 -0.66
N TYR A 51 -8.51 9.29 -1.64
CA TYR A 51 -7.99 10.63 -1.42
C TYR A 51 -8.95 11.50 -0.61
N PHE A 52 -10.25 11.41 -0.90
CA PHE A 52 -11.27 12.10 -0.11
C PHE A 52 -11.35 11.57 1.33
N ILE A 53 -11.23 10.26 1.54
CA ILE A 53 -11.18 9.66 2.88
C ILE A 53 -9.92 10.10 3.63
N ASP A 54 -8.76 10.12 2.97
CA ASP A 54 -7.50 10.57 3.55
C ASP A 54 -7.56 12.02 4.04
N PHE A 55 -8.26 12.88 3.29
CA PHE A 55 -8.54 14.26 3.72
C PHE A 55 -9.40 14.33 5.00
N LEU A 56 -10.36 13.41 5.18
CA LEU A 56 -11.23 13.35 6.36
C LEU A 56 -10.56 12.64 7.55
N VAL A 57 -9.82 11.59 7.26
CA VAL A 57 -9.20 10.69 8.24
C VAL A 57 -7.83 10.29 7.70
N PRO A 58 -6.74 10.93 8.14
CA PRO A 58 -5.42 10.70 7.60
C PRO A 58 -5.00 9.23 7.60
N LEU A 59 -4.63 8.73 6.43
CA LEU A 59 -4.19 7.35 6.20
C LEU A 59 -2.67 7.26 6.36
N ILE A 60 -2.18 7.39 7.58
CA ILE A 60 -0.75 7.30 7.89
C ILE A 60 -0.31 5.84 7.85
N ASN A 61 0.63 5.53 6.98
CA ASN A 61 1.19 4.18 6.88
C ASN A 61 2.00 3.82 8.13
N HIS A 62 1.97 2.52 8.48
CA HIS A 62 2.80 2.01 9.56
C HIS A 62 4.29 2.11 9.18
N PRO A 63 5.20 2.60 10.07
CA PRO A 63 6.62 2.77 9.77
C PRO A 63 7.31 1.47 9.33
N ASP A 64 6.84 0.31 9.78
CA ASP A 64 7.38 -1.00 9.41
C ASP A 64 7.22 -1.32 7.91
N LEU A 65 6.42 -0.54 7.18
CA LEU A 65 6.30 -0.63 5.72
C LEU A 65 7.42 0.09 4.97
N LEU A 66 8.31 0.78 5.68
CA LEU A 66 9.45 1.49 5.11
C LEU A 66 10.61 0.52 4.88
N PHE A 67 10.88 0.18 3.64
CA PHE A 67 11.92 -0.77 3.27
C PHE A 67 13.23 -0.07 2.91
N GLU A 68 14.32 -0.47 3.57
CA GLU A 68 15.64 0.10 3.30
C GLU A 68 16.28 -0.41 1.99
N SER A 69 15.91 -1.61 1.51
CA SER A 69 16.56 -2.28 0.38
C SER A 69 15.58 -2.64 -0.72
N PRO A 70 15.90 -2.31 -2.02
CA PRO A 70 15.10 -2.76 -3.15
C PRO A 70 14.94 -4.28 -3.22
N VAL A 71 16.00 -5.02 -2.94
CA VAL A 71 15.98 -6.49 -2.95
C VAL A 71 15.10 -7.02 -1.82
N GLY A 72 15.22 -6.41 -0.63
CA GLY A 72 14.41 -6.78 0.53
C GLY A 72 12.91 -6.63 0.25
N VAL A 73 12.48 -5.51 -0.33
CA VAL A 73 11.06 -5.27 -0.63
C VAL A 73 10.55 -6.18 -1.75
N ILE A 74 11.34 -6.44 -2.80
CA ILE A 74 10.94 -7.38 -3.87
C ILE A 74 10.72 -8.78 -3.29
N ILE A 75 11.60 -9.26 -2.42
CA ILE A 75 11.46 -10.56 -1.78
C ILE A 75 10.26 -10.58 -0.83
N ALA A 76 10.13 -9.58 0.04
CA ALA A 76 9.04 -9.51 1.03
C ALA A 76 7.66 -9.38 0.36
N ILE A 77 7.47 -8.33 -0.45
CA ILE A 77 6.18 -7.98 -1.05
C ILE A 77 5.89 -8.81 -2.32
N GLY A 78 6.92 -9.07 -3.13
CA GLY A 78 6.76 -9.78 -4.42
C GLY A 78 6.70 -11.30 -4.29
N ILE A 79 7.31 -11.90 -3.25
CA ILE A 79 7.41 -13.36 -3.13
C ILE A 79 6.74 -13.85 -1.84
N PHE A 80 7.22 -13.42 -0.66
CA PHE A 80 6.77 -14.00 0.61
C PHE A 80 5.33 -13.62 0.94
N ALA A 81 4.96 -12.35 0.83
CA ALA A 81 3.59 -11.92 1.13
C ALA A 81 2.57 -12.64 0.24
N PRO A 82 2.68 -12.68 -1.11
CA PRO A 82 1.77 -13.44 -1.95
C PRO A 82 1.72 -14.94 -1.62
N LEU A 83 2.86 -15.54 -1.28
CA LEU A 83 2.89 -16.97 -0.95
C LEU A 83 2.12 -17.27 0.35
N ILE A 84 2.38 -16.49 1.40
CA ILE A 84 1.75 -16.66 2.72
C ILE A 84 0.27 -16.32 2.64
N GLU A 85 -0.09 -15.20 2.05
CA GLU A 85 -1.47 -14.74 1.96
C GLU A 85 -2.34 -15.66 1.10
N GLU A 86 -1.83 -16.13 -0.05
CA GLU A 86 -2.56 -17.10 -0.86
C GLU A 86 -2.70 -18.45 -0.13
N PHE A 87 -1.71 -18.85 0.66
CA PHE A 87 -1.81 -20.05 1.47
C PHE A 87 -2.91 -19.92 2.55
N ILE A 88 -2.94 -18.80 3.25
CA ILE A 88 -3.90 -18.56 4.32
C ILE A 88 -5.32 -18.37 3.75
N PHE A 89 -5.49 -17.54 2.73
CA PHE A 89 -6.80 -17.09 2.28
C PHE A 89 -7.38 -17.86 1.10
N ARG A 90 -6.56 -18.55 0.27
CA ARG A 90 -7.04 -19.15 -1.00
C ARG A 90 -6.73 -20.63 -1.13
N TYR A 91 -5.81 -21.18 -0.34
CA TYR A 91 -5.47 -22.59 -0.47
C TYR A 91 -6.68 -23.52 -0.27
N PHE A 92 -7.54 -23.20 0.66
CA PHE A 92 -8.75 -23.93 0.99
C PHE A 92 -9.93 -23.72 0.02
N LEU A 93 -9.87 -22.76 -0.91
CA LEU A 93 -10.93 -22.53 -1.91
C LEU A 93 -11.02 -23.65 -2.98
N SER A 94 -10.49 -24.79 -2.73
CA SER A 94 -10.61 -25.98 -3.59
C SER A 94 -10.86 -27.21 -2.71
N TYR A 95 -11.98 -27.87 -2.96
CA TYR A 95 -12.36 -29.06 -2.21
C TYR A 95 -11.28 -30.16 -2.32
N LYS A 96 -10.90 -30.74 -1.19
CA LYS A 96 -9.93 -31.84 -1.07
C LYS A 96 -10.55 -33.00 -0.33
N ARG A 97 -10.11 -34.23 -0.62
CA ARG A 97 -10.60 -35.45 0.07
C ARG A 97 -10.49 -35.37 1.59
N PHE A 98 -9.46 -34.69 2.10
CA PHE A 98 -9.27 -34.51 3.54
C PHE A 98 -10.49 -33.78 4.18
N TYR A 99 -11.19 -32.93 3.43
CA TYR A 99 -12.37 -32.22 3.94
C TYR A 99 -13.58 -33.13 4.11
N ASP A 100 -13.63 -34.33 3.49
CA ASP A 100 -14.71 -35.29 3.65
C ASP A 100 -14.90 -35.70 5.11
N ASN A 101 -13.84 -35.61 5.93
CA ASN A 101 -13.91 -35.88 7.37
C ASN A 101 -14.69 -34.85 8.17
N PHE A 102 -14.87 -33.62 7.63
CA PHE A 102 -15.48 -32.48 8.31
C PHE A 102 -16.73 -31.97 7.60
N ILE A 103 -16.73 -31.98 6.27
CA ILE A 103 -17.82 -31.46 5.46
C ILE A 103 -17.94 -32.21 4.14
N SER A 104 -19.12 -32.74 3.86
CA SER A 104 -19.39 -33.38 2.58
C SER A 104 -19.26 -32.40 1.40
N ARG A 105 -18.89 -32.91 0.23
CA ARG A 105 -18.75 -32.10 -0.98
C ARG A 105 -20.04 -31.34 -1.35
N ASN A 106 -21.20 -31.90 -1.08
CA ASN A 106 -22.48 -31.24 -1.34
C ASN A 106 -22.69 -30.04 -0.41
N ASN A 107 -22.41 -30.21 0.88
CA ASN A 107 -22.50 -29.12 1.86
C ASN A 107 -21.43 -28.05 1.61
N TRP A 108 -20.23 -28.45 1.18
CA TRP A 108 -19.21 -27.53 0.72
C TRP A 108 -19.72 -26.63 -0.40
N ARG A 109 -20.28 -27.19 -1.47
CA ARG A 109 -20.81 -26.44 -2.60
C ARG A 109 -21.90 -25.45 -2.20
N LYS A 110 -22.82 -25.86 -1.29
CA LYS A 110 -23.88 -24.97 -0.79
C LYS A 110 -23.32 -23.78 -0.02
N ARG A 111 -22.19 -23.94 0.69
CA ARG A 111 -21.57 -22.90 1.52
C ARG A 111 -20.45 -22.16 0.79
N PHE A 112 -20.05 -22.61 -0.39
CA PHE A 112 -18.85 -22.14 -1.07
C PHE A 112 -18.84 -20.61 -1.29
N ARG A 113 -20.00 -20.02 -1.63
CA ARG A 113 -20.12 -18.58 -1.79
C ARG A 113 -19.74 -17.81 -0.52
N TRP A 114 -20.17 -18.29 0.64
CA TRP A 114 -19.88 -17.68 1.92
C TRP A 114 -18.41 -17.81 2.30
N ILE A 115 -17.82 -18.95 1.98
CA ILE A 115 -16.38 -19.18 2.17
C ILE A 115 -15.56 -18.19 1.35
N VAL A 116 -15.94 -17.94 0.09
CA VAL A 116 -15.27 -16.95 -0.76
C VAL A 116 -15.45 -15.53 -0.21
N TYR A 117 -16.67 -15.15 0.15
CA TYR A 117 -16.95 -13.81 0.67
C TYR A 117 -16.22 -13.54 1.99
N SER A 118 -16.30 -14.48 2.95
CA SER A 118 -15.58 -14.34 4.23
C SER A 118 -14.08 -14.25 4.04
N SER A 119 -13.52 -15.14 3.22
CA SER A 119 -12.08 -15.12 2.91
C SER A 119 -11.64 -13.79 2.29
N THR A 120 -12.41 -13.26 1.34
CA THR A 120 -12.09 -12.00 0.67
C THR A 120 -12.24 -10.80 1.61
N LEU A 121 -13.29 -10.80 2.44
CA LEU A 121 -13.54 -9.71 3.40
C LEU A 121 -12.44 -9.68 4.47
N ILE A 122 -12.12 -10.83 5.07
CA ILE A 122 -11.06 -10.92 6.09
C ILE A 122 -9.71 -10.53 5.49
N PHE A 123 -9.42 -10.98 4.27
CA PHE A 123 -8.23 -10.56 3.53
C PHE A 123 -8.15 -9.04 3.34
N GLY A 124 -9.26 -8.39 3.01
CA GLY A 124 -9.31 -6.92 2.94
C GLY A 124 -9.07 -6.29 4.30
N LEU A 125 -9.83 -6.71 5.33
CA LEU A 125 -9.82 -6.09 6.65
C LEU A 125 -8.47 -6.18 7.37
N ILE A 126 -7.69 -7.25 7.17
CA ILE A 126 -6.36 -7.37 7.79
C ILE A 126 -5.39 -6.29 7.28
N HIS A 127 -5.64 -5.69 6.12
CA HIS A 127 -4.82 -4.60 5.59
C HIS A 127 -5.07 -3.26 6.29
N LEU A 128 -6.06 -3.15 7.19
CA LEU A 128 -6.19 -1.97 8.05
C LEU A 128 -4.99 -1.84 8.99
N GLU A 129 -4.31 -2.94 9.33
CA GLU A 129 -3.08 -2.94 10.13
C GLU A 129 -1.90 -2.23 9.44
N ASN A 130 -2.01 -1.94 8.15
CA ASN A 130 -1.02 -1.14 7.44
C ASN A 130 -1.05 0.35 7.85
N TYR A 131 -2.09 0.79 8.57
CA TYR A 131 -2.28 2.18 8.95
C TYR A 131 -2.16 2.39 10.46
N MET A 132 -1.58 3.52 10.86
CA MET A 132 -1.45 3.96 12.25
C MET A 132 -2.61 4.85 12.68
N ASN A 133 -3.85 4.39 12.56
CA ASN A 133 -5.01 5.20 12.94
C ASN A 133 -6.00 4.36 13.75
N ASP A 134 -6.22 4.74 15.02
CA ASP A 134 -7.11 4.05 15.96
C ASP A 134 -8.44 4.79 16.18
N SER A 135 -8.73 5.85 15.41
CA SER A 135 -9.95 6.62 15.58
C SER A 135 -11.18 5.82 15.18
N TRP A 136 -12.30 6.03 15.85
CA TRP A 136 -13.57 5.38 15.51
C TRP A 136 -14.04 5.74 14.09
N ILE A 137 -13.71 6.95 13.61
CA ILE A 137 -14.03 7.41 12.25
C ILE A 137 -13.26 6.61 11.22
N PHE A 138 -11.99 6.26 11.48
CA PHE A 138 -11.21 5.38 10.61
C PHE A 138 -11.91 4.04 10.43
N TYR A 139 -12.37 3.42 11.51
CA TYR A 139 -13.09 2.15 11.43
C TYR A 139 -14.47 2.26 10.77
N LEU A 140 -15.12 3.43 10.84
CA LEU A 140 -16.35 3.69 10.08
C LEU A 140 -16.13 3.59 8.57
N PHE A 141 -14.98 4.05 8.09
CA PHE A 141 -14.60 3.99 6.67
C PHE A 141 -13.81 2.72 6.29
N ALA A 142 -13.60 1.79 7.22
CA ALA A 142 -12.76 0.61 7.03
C ALA A 142 -13.02 -0.15 5.71
N LEU A 143 -14.28 -0.41 5.37
CA LEU A 143 -14.63 -1.12 4.14
C LEU A 143 -14.28 -0.34 2.87
N ILE A 144 -14.31 0.98 2.92
CA ILE A 144 -13.92 1.83 1.79
C ILE A 144 -12.39 1.86 1.68
N ILE A 145 -11.69 2.02 2.81
CA ILE A 145 -10.23 2.04 2.87
C ILE A 145 -9.64 0.75 2.29
N VAL A 146 -10.22 -0.41 2.62
CA VAL A 146 -9.74 -1.71 2.11
C VAL A 146 -10.44 -2.19 0.83
N LEU A 147 -11.19 -1.34 0.16
CA LEU A 147 -11.87 -1.69 -1.10
C LEU A 147 -10.90 -2.15 -2.20
N PRO A 148 -9.70 -1.58 -2.36
CA PRO A 148 -8.67 -2.11 -3.26
C PRO A 148 -8.33 -3.57 -2.95
N GLN A 149 -8.10 -3.90 -1.68
CA GLN A 149 -7.74 -5.25 -1.23
C GLN A 149 -8.91 -6.23 -1.39
N ILE A 150 -10.14 -5.78 -1.16
CA ILE A 150 -11.34 -6.60 -1.44
C ILE A 150 -11.45 -6.88 -2.94
N THR A 151 -11.21 -5.90 -3.80
CA THR A 151 -11.29 -6.05 -5.26
C THR A 151 -10.28 -7.08 -5.77
N ILE A 152 -8.99 -6.90 -5.41
CA ILE A 152 -7.96 -7.88 -5.79
C ILE A 152 -8.23 -9.24 -5.13
N GLY A 153 -8.77 -9.28 -3.93
CA GLY A 153 -9.16 -10.49 -3.21
C GLY A 153 -10.16 -11.34 -3.99
N PHE A 154 -11.17 -10.73 -4.62
CA PHE A 154 -12.11 -11.44 -5.51
C PHE A 154 -11.45 -11.94 -6.78
N ILE A 155 -10.55 -11.15 -7.38
CA ILE A 155 -9.78 -11.56 -8.57
C ILE A 155 -8.92 -12.78 -8.26
N LEU A 156 -8.20 -12.76 -7.13
CA LEU A 156 -7.36 -13.86 -6.68
C LEU A 156 -8.19 -15.11 -6.37
N ALA A 157 -9.35 -14.97 -5.73
CA ALA A 157 -10.27 -16.08 -5.50
C ALA A 157 -10.78 -16.68 -6.82
N TYR A 158 -11.14 -15.83 -7.79
CA TYR A 158 -11.53 -16.29 -9.13
C TYR A 158 -10.41 -17.06 -9.83
N ILE A 159 -9.20 -16.49 -9.87
CA ILE A 159 -8.03 -17.13 -10.47
C ILE A 159 -7.72 -18.45 -9.77
N ARG A 160 -7.72 -18.47 -8.43
CA ARG A 160 -7.51 -19.67 -7.62
C ARG A 160 -8.46 -20.79 -7.99
N VAL A 161 -9.72 -20.47 -8.11
CA VAL A 161 -10.77 -21.47 -8.40
C VAL A 161 -10.74 -21.92 -9.87
N ARG A 162 -10.59 -20.97 -10.79
CA ARG A 162 -10.66 -21.25 -12.24
C ARG A 162 -9.39 -21.85 -12.81
N LEU A 163 -8.24 -21.33 -12.41
CA LEU A 163 -6.93 -21.71 -12.97
C LEU A 163 -6.14 -22.60 -12.01
N GLY A 164 -6.14 -22.30 -10.71
CA GLY A 164 -5.45 -23.06 -9.68
C GLY A 164 -4.50 -22.22 -8.85
N PHE A 165 -3.93 -22.86 -7.81
CA PHE A 165 -3.19 -22.18 -6.73
C PHE A 165 -1.93 -21.45 -7.23
N ARG A 166 -1.14 -22.08 -8.09
CA ARG A 166 0.09 -21.46 -8.62
C ARG A 166 -0.20 -20.20 -9.43
N TYR A 167 -1.32 -20.17 -10.15
CA TYR A 167 -1.72 -19.02 -10.93
C TYR A 167 -2.18 -17.85 -10.05
N SER A 168 -2.82 -18.14 -8.92
CA SER A 168 -3.21 -17.13 -7.93
C SER A 168 -1.98 -16.48 -7.31
N ILE A 169 -1.00 -17.26 -6.83
CA ILE A 169 0.27 -16.74 -6.29
C ILE A 169 0.98 -15.88 -7.34
N PHE A 170 1.12 -16.39 -8.57
CA PHE A 170 1.82 -15.63 -9.63
C PHE A 170 1.12 -14.32 -9.99
N TYR A 171 -0.21 -14.33 -10.06
CA TYR A 171 -0.97 -13.10 -10.34
C TYR A 171 -0.84 -12.10 -9.19
N HIS A 172 -0.89 -12.55 -7.95
CA HIS A 172 -0.73 -11.72 -6.76
C HIS A 172 0.67 -11.07 -6.75
N ALA A 173 1.72 -11.87 -6.94
CA ALA A 173 3.08 -11.38 -7.06
C ALA A 173 3.24 -10.34 -8.18
N LEU A 174 2.67 -10.62 -9.36
CA LEU A 174 2.68 -9.69 -10.48
C LEU A 174 2.00 -8.36 -10.13
N TRP A 175 0.86 -8.41 -9.46
CA TRP A 175 0.13 -7.23 -9.02
C TRP A 175 0.94 -6.41 -8.02
N ASN A 176 1.46 -7.03 -6.96
CA ASN A 176 2.25 -6.35 -5.93
C ASN A 176 3.51 -5.71 -6.52
N LEU A 177 4.24 -6.43 -7.39
CA LEU A 177 5.42 -5.88 -8.06
C LEU A 177 5.06 -4.73 -9.02
N SER A 178 3.89 -4.77 -9.66
CA SER A 178 3.44 -3.66 -10.52
C SER A 178 3.15 -2.41 -9.71
N ILE A 179 2.46 -2.53 -8.56
CA ILE A 179 2.19 -1.41 -7.65
C ILE A 179 3.49 -0.85 -7.09
N LEU A 180 4.41 -1.71 -6.64
CA LEU A 180 5.74 -1.30 -6.18
C LEU A 180 6.49 -0.52 -7.26
N THR A 181 6.54 -1.05 -8.48
CA THR A 181 7.24 -0.38 -9.61
C THR A 181 6.61 0.97 -9.90
N PHE A 182 5.28 1.06 -9.88
CA PHE A 182 4.56 2.31 -10.09
C PHE A 182 4.88 3.34 -8.98
N GLY A 183 4.86 2.92 -7.72
CA GLY A 183 5.22 3.78 -6.58
C GLY A 183 6.65 4.30 -6.67
N VAL A 184 7.62 3.41 -6.90
CA VAL A 184 9.05 3.77 -7.05
C VAL A 184 9.25 4.76 -8.21
N THR A 185 8.63 4.49 -9.36
CA THR A 185 8.72 5.39 -10.52
C THR A 185 8.10 6.75 -10.23
N GLY A 186 6.93 6.76 -9.56
CA GLY A 186 6.25 7.98 -9.13
C GLY A 186 7.14 8.84 -8.23
N THR A 187 7.78 8.24 -7.23
CA THR A 187 8.71 8.95 -6.33
C THR A 187 9.81 9.68 -7.11
N TYR A 188 10.44 9.01 -8.09
CA TYR A 188 11.49 9.68 -8.90
C TYR A 188 10.96 10.76 -9.84
N LEU A 189 9.75 10.59 -10.39
CA LEU A 189 9.16 11.55 -11.32
C LEU A 189 8.64 12.82 -10.62
N MET A 190 8.32 12.74 -9.34
CA MET A 190 7.80 13.86 -8.54
C MET A 190 8.90 14.71 -7.88
N ASN A 191 10.18 14.32 -7.98
CA ASN A 191 11.29 15.10 -7.41
C ASN A 191 11.67 16.32 -8.28
N PRO A 192 12.07 17.44 -7.64
CA PRO A 192 12.02 17.69 -6.22
C PRO A 192 10.58 17.84 -5.72
N VAL A 193 10.31 17.29 -4.51
CA VAL A 193 8.97 17.41 -3.88
C VAL A 193 8.73 18.85 -3.43
N ILE A 194 9.77 19.48 -2.83
CA ILE A 194 9.76 20.89 -2.44
C ILE A 194 10.99 21.58 -3.06
N GLU A 195 10.76 22.69 -3.72
CA GLU A 195 11.79 23.63 -4.12
C GLU A 195 11.35 25.06 -3.73
N TYR A 196 11.94 25.58 -2.66
CA TYR A 196 11.59 26.87 -2.09
C TYR A 196 12.81 27.78 -2.09
N LYS A 197 12.66 28.98 -2.69
CA LYS A 197 13.73 29.97 -2.79
C LYS A 197 13.14 31.37 -2.60
N LYS A 198 13.19 31.87 -1.37
CA LYS A 198 12.74 33.24 -0.98
C LYS A 198 13.56 33.74 0.20
N ASN A 199 13.76 35.08 0.27
CA ASN A 199 14.34 35.76 1.42
C ASN A 199 15.68 35.16 1.92
N ASN A 200 16.59 34.82 1.02
CA ASN A 200 17.87 34.13 1.33
C ASN A 200 17.68 32.75 2.02
N ILE A 201 16.52 32.13 1.86
CA ILE A 201 16.26 30.75 2.25
C ILE A 201 16.21 29.92 0.96
N GLU A 202 17.08 28.92 0.88
CA GLU A 202 17.08 27.91 -0.18
C GLU A 202 16.78 26.55 0.48
N LEU A 203 15.61 25.98 0.17
CA LEU A 203 15.19 24.65 0.63
C LEU A 203 14.89 23.79 -0.57
N LYS A 204 15.54 22.61 -0.62
CA LYS A 204 15.25 21.55 -1.57
C LYS A 204 14.99 20.25 -0.83
N VAL A 205 13.87 19.59 -1.16
CA VAL A 205 13.50 18.29 -0.61
C VAL A 205 13.23 17.31 -1.74
N ASP A 206 13.97 16.22 -1.76
CA ASP A 206 13.76 15.10 -2.66
C ASP A 206 13.32 13.87 -1.85
N SER A 207 12.33 13.13 -2.34
CA SER A 207 11.94 11.84 -1.77
C SER A 207 12.72 10.70 -2.42
N THR A 208 13.05 9.66 -1.65
CA THR A 208 13.70 8.46 -2.17
C THR A 208 12.93 7.20 -1.76
N PRO A 209 12.73 6.24 -2.68
CA PRO A 209 11.95 5.04 -2.36
C PRO A 209 12.70 4.03 -1.49
N PHE A 210 14.04 4.15 -1.41
CA PHE A 210 14.92 3.26 -0.66
C PHE A 210 16.07 4.03 -0.02
N ARG A 211 16.69 3.43 1.00
CA ARG A 211 17.83 3.98 1.70
C ARG A 211 19.13 3.33 1.24
N ASP A 212 20.13 4.15 0.90
CA ASP A 212 21.50 3.72 0.71
C ASP A 212 22.36 4.18 1.90
N ARG A 213 22.68 3.28 2.80
CA ARG A 213 23.42 3.58 4.02
C ARG A 213 24.85 4.06 3.78
N TYR A 214 25.39 3.91 2.56
CA TYR A 214 26.73 4.38 2.23
C TYR A 214 26.78 5.89 1.99
N ILE A 215 25.66 6.53 1.72
CA ILE A 215 25.56 7.97 1.46
C ILE A 215 24.77 8.72 2.54
N ASP A 216 24.42 8.03 3.63
CA ASP A 216 23.70 8.62 4.77
C ASP A 216 24.43 9.86 5.29
N LYS A 217 23.69 10.94 5.48
CA LYS A 217 24.16 12.15 6.13
C LYS A 217 23.04 12.73 6.98
N PHE A 218 23.36 13.14 8.22
CA PHE A 218 22.40 13.78 9.11
C PHE A 218 23.06 14.94 9.82
N ASP A 219 22.88 16.14 9.29
CA ASP A 219 23.43 17.36 9.83
C ASP A 219 22.36 18.44 9.92
N ILE A 220 22.16 19.00 11.11
CA ILE A 220 21.19 20.06 11.40
C ILE A 220 21.87 21.11 12.27
N GLU A 221 22.07 22.31 11.74
CA GLU A 221 22.54 23.47 12.47
C GLU A 221 21.37 24.31 12.90
N LYS A 222 21.07 24.32 14.22
CA LYS A 222 19.98 25.11 14.82
C LYS A 222 20.42 25.78 16.11
N GLN A 223 19.87 26.95 16.38
CA GLN A 223 20.01 27.64 17.66
C GLN A 223 18.62 27.93 18.19
N GLN A 224 18.28 27.36 19.33
CA GLN A 224 16.92 27.38 19.90
C GLN A 224 15.87 26.93 18.85
N ASP A 225 14.98 27.82 18.43
CA ASP A 225 13.89 27.54 17.49
C ASP A 225 14.21 27.99 16.05
N THR A 226 15.46 28.39 15.77
CA THR A 226 15.91 28.86 14.46
C THR A 226 16.85 27.86 13.81
N ILE A 227 16.57 27.47 12.57
CA ILE A 227 17.33 26.52 11.75
C ILE A 227 18.10 27.32 10.70
N TYR A 228 19.42 27.10 10.61
CA TYR A 228 20.31 27.78 9.68
C TYR A 228 20.72 26.89 8.52
N ASN A 229 20.94 25.61 8.79
CA ASN A 229 21.37 24.64 7.79
C ASN A 229 20.78 23.26 8.09
N ILE A 230 20.35 22.58 7.04
CA ILE A 230 20.03 21.13 7.06
C ILE A 230 20.72 20.51 5.88
N ASP A 231 21.52 19.48 6.11
CA ASP A 231 22.04 18.59 5.07
C ASP A 231 21.80 17.13 5.47
N ILE A 232 20.64 16.65 5.05
CA ILE A 232 20.17 15.29 5.37
C ILE A 232 20.08 14.50 4.07
N LYS A 233 20.58 13.26 4.11
CA LYS A 233 20.45 12.30 3.01
C LYS A 233 19.88 10.99 3.51
N GLN A 234 18.76 10.59 2.91
CA GLN A 234 18.12 9.29 3.04
C GLN A 234 17.73 8.89 4.48
N PHE A 235 17.20 9.85 5.23
CA PHE A 235 16.61 9.57 6.53
C PHE A 235 15.09 9.59 6.49
N PRO A 236 14.43 8.77 7.34
CA PRO A 236 12.98 8.80 7.50
C PRO A 236 12.50 10.18 7.96
N LEU A 237 11.39 10.65 7.40
CA LEU A 237 10.78 11.94 7.77
C LEU A 237 10.46 11.99 9.27
N GLN A 238 10.00 10.88 9.88
CA GLN A 238 9.73 10.82 11.32
C GLN A 238 10.99 11.12 12.15
N VAL A 239 12.16 10.58 11.76
CA VAL A 239 13.44 10.85 12.45
C VAL A 239 13.82 12.32 12.34
N ILE A 240 13.60 12.92 11.17
CA ILE A 240 13.90 14.34 10.94
C ILE A 240 13.02 15.23 11.80
N VAL A 241 11.70 14.99 11.79
CA VAL A 241 10.72 15.73 12.57
C VAL A 241 10.98 15.57 14.07
N ASP A 242 11.24 14.35 14.55
CA ASP A 242 11.58 14.08 15.94
C ASP A 242 12.85 14.82 16.40
N SER A 243 13.83 14.99 15.51
CA SER A 243 15.09 15.70 15.82
C SER A 243 14.93 17.21 15.91
N ILE A 244 13.97 17.78 15.20
CA ILE A 244 13.72 19.23 15.17
C ILE A 244 12.77 19.63 16.31
N TYR A 245 11.66 18.90 16.47
CA TYR A 245 10.53 19.28 17.34
C TYR A 245 10.47 18.49 18.65
N GLY A 246 11.15 17.36 18.72
CA GLY A 246 11.11 16.44 19.86
C GLY A 246 10.31 15.16 19.54
N LYS A 247 10.76 14.06 20.14
CA LYS A 247 10.22 12.74 19.88
C LYS A 247 8.75 12.62 20.31
N GLY A 248 7.92 12.15 19.39
CA GLY A 248 6.53 11.79 19.66
C GLY A 248 5.57 12.98 19.78
N ILE A 249 5.96 14.18 19.30
CA ILE A 249 5.06 15.33 19.16
C ILE A 249 4.20 15.19 17.91
N TYR A 250 4.82 14.82 16.80
CA TYR A 250 4.15 14.63 15.51
C TYR A 250 4.19 13.18 15.07
N HIS A 251 3.18 12.77 14.30
CA HIS A 251 3.17 11.58 13.47
C HIS A 251 3.20 11.98 12.00
N VAL A 252 3.96 11.26 11.20
CA VAL A 252 4.12 11.55 9.78
C VAL A 252 3.79 10.33 8.93
N ASN A 253 3.35 10.55 7.70
CA ASN A 253 3.37 9.49 6.69
C ASN A 253 4.82 9.31 6.23
N ASP A 254 5.49 8.28 6.75
CA ASP A 254 6.95 8.18 6.74
C ASP A 254 7.50 7.78 5.36
N GLN A 255 8.58 8.44 4.97
CA GLN A 255 9.32 8.18 3.74
C GLN A 255 10.77 8.65 3.88
N PHE A 256 11.68 8.11 3.07
CA PHE A 256 13.07 8.58 3.06
C PHE A 256 13.21 9.88 2.29
N LEU A 257 13.86 10.87 2.92
CA LEU A 257 14.08 12.19 2.33
C LEU A 257 15.55 12.56 2.24
N ASN A 258 15.85 13.36 1.24
CA ASN A 258 17.03 14.20 1.17
C ASN A 258 16.59 15.65 1.35
N ILE A 259 17.13 16.35 2.33
CA ILE A 259 16.79 17.74 2.63
C ILE A 259 18.08 18.56 2.59
N GLN A 260 18.05 19.61 1.79
CA GLN A 260 19.08 20.64 1.76
C GLN A 260 18.42 21.98 2.05
N LEU A 261 18.75 22.57 3.20
CA LEU A 261 18.30 23.91 3.60
C LEU A 261 19.52 24.75 3.89
N LYS A 262 19.56 25.96 3.34
CA LYS A 262 20.55 27.00 3.64
C LYS A 262 19.84 28.31 3.90
N SER A 263 20.13 28.96 5.02
CA SER A 263 19.59 30.28 5.36
C SER A 263 20.58 31.05 6.22
N GLU A 264 21.07 32.19 5.72
CA GLU A 264 21.95 33.05 6.51
C GLU A 264 21.26 33.69 7.70
N ALA A 265 20.00 34.09 7.54
CA ALA A 265 19.19 34.70 8.60
C ALA A 265 18.55 33.64 9.53
N GLY A 266 18.54 32.39 9.09
CA GLY A 266 17.81 31.31 9.72
C GLY A 266 16.31 31.31 9.36
N ILE A 267 15.67 30.17 9.54
CA ILE A 267 14.21 29.97 9.42
C ILE A 267 13.68 29.50 10.78
N HIS A 268 12.56 30.08 11.23
CA HIS A 268 11.91 29.59 12.44
C HIS A 268 11.35 28.18 12.21
N LYS A 269 11.47 27.29 13.19
CA LYS A 269 11.04 25.90 13.05
C LYS A 269 9.56 25.75 12.64
N ASP A 270 8.68 26.65 13.13
CA ASP A 270 7.25 26.59 12.76
C ASP A 270 7.00 26.99 11.30
N ASP A 271 7.83 27.89 10.74
CA ASP A 271 7.74 28.24 9.33
C ASP A 271 8.32 27.11 8.44
N PHE A 272 9.38 26.43 8.91
CA PHE A 272 9.87 25.23 8.26
C PHE A 272 8.80 24.12 8.27
N LEU A 273 8.12 23.93 9.41
CA LEU A 273 7.02 22.95 9.49
C LEU A 273 5.91 23.23 8.49
N LYS A 274 5.44 24.48 8.41
CA LYS A 274 4.41 24.88 7.43
C LYS A 274 4.78 24.55 5.99
N ILE A 275 6.05 24.81 5.61
CA ILE A 275 6.53 24.48 4.26
C ILE A 275 6.50 22.96 4.05
N MET A 276 6.89 22.17 5.06
CA MET A 276 6.85 20.71 4.96
C MET A 276 5.41 20.17 4.92
N GLU A 277 4.48 20.77 5.65
CA GLU A 277 3.05 20.40 5.68
C GLU A 277 2.33 20.66 4.35
N GLU A 278 2.87 21.50 3.46
CA GLU A 278 2.30 21.70 2.11
C GLU A 278 2.34 20.40 1.27
N GLU A 279 3.35 19.55 1.48
CA GLU A 279 3.57 18.35 0.66
C GLU A 279 3.59 17.04 1.48
N PHE A 280 3.78 17.11 2.79
CA PHE A 280 3.87 15.94 3.65
C PHE A 280 2.77 15.94 4.71
N THR A 281 2.19 14.76 4.95
CA THR A 281 1.25 14.56 6.05
C THR A 281 2.02 14.52 7.36
N ILE A 282 1.93 15.61 8.12
CA ILE A 282 2.51 15.77 9.47
C ILE A 282 1.37 16.12 10.41
N ILE A 283 1.13 15.30 11.43
CA ILE A 283 -0.05 15.43 12.29
C ILE A 283 0.39 15.50 13.75
N ASP A 284 -0.11 16.50 14.47
CA ASP A 284 0.06 16.58 15.92
C ASP A 284 -0.62 15.37 16.60
N LYS A 285 0.11 14.70 17.48
CA LYS A 285 -0.36 13.50 18.20
C LYS A 285 -1.62 13.77 19.04
N VAL A 286 -1.86 15.01 19.42
CA VAL A 286 -3.08 15.40 20.17
C VAL A 286 -4.32 15.31 19.29
N THR A 287 -4.18 15.50 17.97
CA THR A 287 -5.29 15.51 16.99
C THR A 287 -5.74 14.11 16.60
N LEU A 288 -4.92 13.07 16.84
CA LEU A 288 -5.24 11.66 16.51
C LEU A 288 -6.03 10.93 17.61
N LYS A 289 -6.27 11.57 18.76
CA LYS A 289 -7.08 11.04 19.87
C LYS A 289 -8.51 11.54 19.78
#